data_52fdd750cb543557e1f5414236f04bf8
#
_entry.id   52fdd750cb543557e1f5414236f04bf8
#
_cell.length_a   1.000
_cell.length_b   1.000
_cell.length_c   1.000
_cell.angle_alpha   90.00
_cell.angle_beta   90.00
_cell.angle_gamma   90.00
#
_symmetry.space_group_name_H-M   'P 1'
#
loop_
_entity.id
_entity.type
_entity.pdbx_description
1 polymer ?
#
loop_
_entity_poly.entity_id
_entity_poly.type
_entity_poly.pdbx_seq_one_letter_code
_entity_poly.pdbx_strand_id
1 'polypeptide(L)'
;MTLLVGGFVACDDDDEKIEVGNPDFTFNSETGEYNVKIGKEIPLRVHVKDAVNPVYAWKQEGKIVADDTGYYFKGESLGEGFVNFRLDADNGSVEKQVKVTVVDRLAPQIKLESAAVAYCGIARGFAAETEYTDETTTFEWSYSGKVVSHDSVYMFKEEDINIYSLALKVTNEDGVDVKNINVSVIPEEEPLLFFDNARYVQPSMLDKAITMTCPIGKHVVLAPVKFAISDQAVYEWKVDGQVQSGKTSIYFDFTPSVEGKTYEIDVKATDNGKTASTKVYVQCTPKEGTYFRAVTSKSKVFSDHCFEFMPAPGQFVNFNQNQTAEDARMRIQTALDKLDNDSNMAWIASLGAWGGYFILGFDHSVEDDGLGEADFDIIGNPLGKNWCECGVVWVSQDENGNGIPDDTWYELKGSETGKPGITQRYALKYYRPTADKQDVLSIDNDGNLDFLKRNAYHPESGYYPWFMKEEYYILTGTCLGNQFKTAGIETNWGFDWGYVDNVNDPTGFRIENAIQQDGSPANLKYIDFVKVHTGQMG
;
A
#
# COMPACT_ATOMS: atom_id res chain seq x y z
N MET A 1 -59.22 -4.61 -41.46
CA MET A 1 -59.99 -5.05 -40.30
C MET A 1 -59.03 -5.83 -39.42
N THR A 2 -58.38 -5.09 -38.50
CA THR A 2 -57.30 -5.62 -37.69
C THR A 2 -57.73 -5.44 -36.24
N LEU A 3 -57.84 -6.55 -35.51
CA LEU A 3 -58.17 -6.55 -34.08
C LEU A 3 -56.91 -6.50 -33.28
N LEU A 4 -56.71 -5.45 -32.46
CA LEU A 4 -55.74 -5.38 -31.41
C LEU A 4 -56.34 -6.01 -30.15
N VAL A 5 -55.64 -6.98 -29.56
CA VAL A 5 -55.91 -7.48 -28.21
C VAL A 5 -54.84 -6.88 -27.32
N GLY A 6 -55.19 -5.92 -26.48
CA GLY A 6 -54.32 -5.37 -25.43
C GLY A 6 -54.33 -6.30 -24.22
N GLY A 7 -53.17 -6.83 -23.85
CA GLY A 7 -52.95 -7.46 -22.57
C GLY A 7 -52.54 -6.38 -21.57
N PHE A 8 -53.31 -6.21 -20.50
CA PHE A 8 -52.92 -5.48 -19.32
C PHE A 8 -51.94 -6.33 -18.51
N VAL A 9 -50.70 -5.86 -18.41
CA VAL A 9 -49.77 -6.34 -17.39
C VAL A 9 -50.04 -5.47 -16.15
N ALA A 10 -50.55 -6.11 -15.10
CA ALA A 10 -50.59 -5.46 -13.79
C ALA A 10 -49.14 -5.29 -13.30
N CYS A 11 -48.75 -4.07 -13.07
CA CYS A 11 -47.58 -3.78 -12.23
C CYS A 11 -48.00 -4.13 -10.79
N ASP A 12 -47.44 -5.16 -10.23
CA ASP A 12 -47.34 -5.28 -8.77
C ASP A 12 -46.34 -4.22 -8.32
N ASP A 13 -46.84 -3.20 -7.64
CA ASP A 13 -46.06 -2.32 -6.81
C ASP A 13 -45.61 -3.13 -5.58
N ASP A 14 -44.49 -3.84 -5.70
CA ASP A 14 -43.73 -4.26 -4.55
C ASP A 14 -43.07 -3.01 -3.97
N ASP A 15 -43.80 -2.30 -3.10
CA ASP A 15 -43.22 -1.39 -2.13
C ASP A 15 -42.26 -2.23 -1.28
N GLU A 16 -40.97 -2.23 -1.61
CA GLU A 16 -39.93 -2.69 -0.69
C GLU A 16 -40.08 -1.85 0.59
N LYS A 17 -40.75 -2.42 1.58
CA LYS A 17 -40.74 -1.88 2.93
C LYS A 17 -39.31 -1.90 3.40
N ILE A 18 -38.65 -0.74 3.37
CA ILE A 18 -37.39 -0.54 4.07
C ILE A 18 -37.68 -0.89 5.53
N GLU A 19 -37.22 -2.05 5.99
CA GLU A 19 -37.27 -2.40 7.40
C GLU A 19 -36.37 -1.41 8.16
N VAL A 20 -37.02 -0.45 8.83
CA VAL A 20 -36.33 0.46 9.74
C VAL A 20 -35.87 -0.37 10.93
N GLY A 21 -34.58 -0.38 11.22
CA GLY A 21 -33.99 -1.09 12.35
C GLY A 21 -34.56 -0.65 13.70
N ASN A 22 -34.10 -1.26 14.78
CA ASN A 22 -34.46 -0.79 16.12
C ASN A 22 -33.87 0.61 16.37
N PRO A 23 -34.58 1.53 17.05
CA PRO A 23 -34.07 2.85 17.34
C PRO A 23 -32.82 2.77 18.24
N ASP A 24 -31.81 3.55 17.91
CA ASP A 24 -30.58 3.69 18.71
C ASP A 24 -30.08 5.13 18.68
N PHE A 25 -29.14 5.44 19.57
CA PHE A 25 -28.45 6.72 19.58
C PHE A 25 -27.04 6.61 20.16
N THR A 26 -26.20 7.59 19.83
CA THR A 26 -24.89 7.80 20.43
C THR A 26 -24.81 9.20 21.04
N PHE A 27 -24.07 9.33 22.14
CA PHE A 27 -23.71 10.63 22.69
C PHE A 27 -22.63 11.30 21.86
N ASN A 28 -22.54 12.62 21.90
CA ASN A 28 -21.45 13.38 21.25
C ASN A 28 -20.12 13.35 22.04
N SER A 29 -19.93 12.36 22.88
CA SER A 29 -18.69 12.05 23.59
C SER A 29 -18.20 10.68 23.18
N GLU A 30 -16.92 10.56 22.82
CA GLU A 30 -16.29 9.29 22.43
C GLU A 30 -16.22 8.29 23.59
N THR A 31 -16.09 8.79 24.81
CA THR A 31 -15.97 7.97 26.04
C THR A 31 -17.30 7.73 26.75
N GLY A 32 -18.36 8.47 26.39
CA GLY A 32 -19.61 8.52 27.16
C GLY A 32 -19.49 9.25 28.49
N GLU A 33 -18.42 10.00 28.72
CA GLU A 33 -18.14 10.79 29.90
C GLU A 33 -17.95 12.27 29.53
N TYR A 34 -18.31 13.16 30.41
CA TYR A 34 -18.13 14.60 30.25
C TYR A 34 -17.55 15.21 31.53
N ASN A 35 -16.77 16.28 31.37
CA ASN A 35 -16.28 17.10 32.47
C ASN A 35 -16.84 18.51 32.32
N VAL A 36 -17.21 19.13 33.43
CA VAL A 36 -17.66 20.51 33.46
C VAL A 36 -17.09 21.23 34.69
N LYS A 37 -16.65 22.47 34.51
CA LYS A 37 -16.19 23.30 35.63
C LYS A 37 -17.39 23.74 36.47
N ILE A 38 -17.25 23.74 37.79
CA ILE A 38 -18.31 24.22 38.71
C ILE A 38 -18.80 25.62 38.31
N GLY A 39 -20.11 25.79 38.28
CA GLY A 39 -20.79 27.03 37.87
C GLY A 39 -20.91 27.20 36.33
N LYS A 40 -20.30 26.36 35.53
CA LYS A 40 -20.41 26.38 34.07
C LYS A 40 -21.43 25.35 33.56
N GLU A 41 -21.81 25.49 32.28
CA GLU A 41 -22.74 24.59 31.59
C GLU A 41 -22.03 23.88 30.45
N ILE A 42 -22.45 22.63 30.17
CA ILE A 42 -21.94 21.84 29.03
C ILE A 42 -23.14 21.28 28.24
N PRO A 43 -23.11 21.35 26.89
CA PRO A 43 -24.12 20.75 26.04
C PRO A 43 -23.95 19.23 25.97
N LEU A 44 -24.91 18.47 26.43
CA LEU A 44 -25.08 17.05 26.18
C LEU A 44 -25.95 16.91 24.92
N ARG A 45 -25.50 16.17 23.93
CA ARG A 45 -26.22 15.95 22.66
C ARG A 45 -26.21 14.49 22.28
N VAL A 46 -27.23 14.07 21.56
CA VAL A 46 -27.33 12.72 20.99
C VAL A 46 -27.53 12.78 19.47
N HIS A 47 -26.96 11.79 18.78
CA HIS A 47 -27.25 11.50 17.39
C HIS A 47 -28.15 10.27 17.33
N VAL A 48 -29.41 10.49 16.93
CA VAL A 48 -30.44 9.46 16.86
C VAL A 48 -30.39 8.76 15.50
N LYS A 49 -30.62 7.44 15.50
CA LYS A 49 -30.61 6.57 14.35
C LYS A 49 -31.81 5.63 14.34
N ASP A 50 -32.37 5.38 13.18
CA ASP A 50 -33.43 4.39 12.93
C ASP A 50 -34.72 4.57 13.79
N ALA A 51 -35.04 5.77 14.23
CA ALA A 51 -36.22 6.05 15.07
C ALA A 51 -37.39 6.59 14.24
N VAL A 52 -38.57 5.99 14.40
CA VAL A 52 -39.85 6.42 13.77
C VAL A 52 -40.70 7.18 14.78
N ASN A 53 -41.03 8.44 14.45
CA ASN A 53 -41.80 9.34 15.35
C ASN A 53 -41.19 9.43 16.75
N PRO A 54 -39.90 9.84 16.90
CA PRO A 54 -39.20 9.78 18.18
C PRO A 54 -39.73 10.80 19.20
N VAL A 55 -39.72 10.39 20.46
CA VAL A 55 -39.94 11.24 21.65
C VAL A 55 -38.72 11.11 22.55
N TYR A 56 -38.24 12.23 23.06
CA TYR A 56 -36.99 12.32 23.81
C TYR A 56 -37.25 12.69 25.29
N ALA A 57 -36.42 12.20 26.18
CA ALA A 57 -36.41 12.60 27.57
C ALA A 57 -35.02 12.51 28.21
N TRP A 58 -34.46 13.65 28.57
CA TRP A 58 -33.33 13.72 29.49
C TRP A 58 -33.81 13.66 30.90
N LYS A 59 -33.20 12.81 31.73
CA LYS A 59 -33.56 12.63 33.13
C LYS A 59 -32.35 12.81 34.03
N GLN A 60 -32.50 13.62 35.05
CA GLN A 60 -31.54 13.76 36.14
C GLN A 60 -32.24 13.50 37.47
N GLU A 61 -31.68 12.62 38.30
CA GLU A 61 -32.30 12.20 39.57
C GLU A 61 -33.78 11.77 39.43
N GLY A 62 -34.08 11.10 38.30
CA GLY A 62 -35.43 10.61 38.00
C GLY A 62 -36.43 11.66 37.50
N LYS A 63 -36.05 12.94 37.41
CA LYS A 63 -36.89 14.02 36.86
C LYS A 63 -36.53 14.32 35.42
N ILE A 64 -37.50 14.57 34.57
CA ILE A 64 -37.28 15.04 33.19
C ILE A 64 -36.78 16.48 33.25
N VAL A 65 -35.63 16.74 32.63
CA VAL A 65 -34.95 18.05 32.59
C VAL A 65 -34.94 18.67 31.19
N ALA A 66 -35.13 17.85 30.14
CA ALA A 66 -35.30 18.29 28.77
C ALA A 66 -35.99 17.21 27.92
N ASP A 67 -36.60 17.60 26.79
CA ASP A 67 -37.37 16.77 25.86
C ASP A 67 -36.92 16.89 24.39
N ASP A 68 -35.66 17.28 24.16
CA ASP A 68 -35.02 17.43 22.85
C ASP A 68 -33.77 16.53 22.75
N THR A 69 -33.12 16.50 21.60
CA THR A 69 -31.84 15.79 21.36
C THR A 69 -30.65 16.44 22.08
N GLY A 70 -30.82 17.60 22.68
CA GLY A 70 -29.82 18.33 23.45
C GLY A 70 -30.30 18.75 24.84
N TYR A 71 -29.38 18.76 25.80
CA TYR A 71 -29.57 19.25 27.15
C TYR A 71 -28.34 20.00 27.65
N TYR A 72 -28.51 21.16 28.30
CA TYR A 72 -27.41 21.88 28.94
C TYR A 72 -27.34 21.50 30.42
N PHE A 73 -26.32 20.67 30.73
CA PHE A 73 -26.05 20.29 32.12
C PHE A 73 -25.27 21.38 32.83
N LYS A 74 -25.71 21.81 33.98
CA LYS A 74 -25.05 22.81 34.83
C LYS A 74 -24.35 22.15 36.02
N GLY A 75 -23.03 22.41 36.16
CA GLY A 75 -22.24 21.92 37.28
C GLY A 75 -22.49 22.72 38.55
N GLU A 76 -23.39 22.26 39.44
CA GLU A 76 -23.76 23.00 40.67
C GLU A 76 -22.93 22.58 41.88
N SER A 77 -22.42 21.35 41.93
CA SER A 77 -21.61 20.81 43.03
C SER A 77 -20.54 19.87 42.52
N LEU A 78 -19.36 19.87 43.16
CA LEU A 78 -18.25 19.00 42.82
C LEU A 78 -18.60 17.52 42.96
N GLY A 79 -18.12 16.70 42.03
CA GLY A 79 -18.28 15.25 42.07
C GLY A 79 -18.93 14.69 40.82
N GLU A 80 -19.22 13.41 40.83
CA GLU A 80 -19.83 12.68 39.72
C GLU A 80 -21.36 12.77 39.78
N GLY A 81 -21.95 13.05 38.61
CA GLY A 81 -23.39 13.02 38.37
C GLY A 81 -23.71 12.13 37.17
N PHE A 82 -24.95 11.64 37.15
CA PHE A 82 -25.42 10.78 36.06
C PHE A 82 -26.68 11.38 35.44
N VAL A 83 -26.70 11.39 34.10
CA VAL A 83 -27.86 11.86 33.32
C VAL A 83 -28.28 10.74 32.38
N ASN A 84 -29.55 10.41 32.35
CA ASN A 84 -30.11 9.42 31.46
C ASN A 84 -30.76 10.10 30.26
N PHE A 85 -30.54 9.58 29.08
CA PHE A 85 -31.33 9.92 27.88
C PHE A 85 -32.17 8.72 27.48
N ARG A 86 -33.44 8.94 27.28
CA ARG A 86 -34.41 7.96 26.81
C ARG A 86 -34.99 8.43 25.49
N LEU A 87 -34.97 7.51 24.52
CA LEU A 87 -35.59 7.62 23.22
C LEU A 87 -36.74 6.61 23.16
N ASP A 88 -37.95 7.08 22.97
CA ASP A 88 -39.13 6.28 22.69
C ASP A 88 -39.55 6.55 21.23
N ALA A 89 -39.80 5.51 20.46
CA ALA A 89 -40.20 5.60 19.05
C ALA A 89 -41.26 4.51 18.76
N ASP A 90 -41.99 4.65 17.64
CA ASP A 90 -43.00 3.66 17.26
C ASP A 90 -42.42 2.27 17.03
N ASN A 91 -41.15 2.18 16.65
CA ASN A 91 -40.40 0.97 16.37
C ASN A 91 -39.51 0.47 17.54
N GLY A 92 -39.64 1.06 18.74
CA GLY A 92 -38.93 0.61 19.94
C GLY A 92 -38.51 1.73 20.88
N SER A 93 -37.84 1.36 21.98
CA SER A 93 -37.28 2.32 22.92
C SER A 93 -35.91 1.93 23.40
N VAL A 94 -35.06 2.92 23.67
CA VAL A 94 -33.70 2.74 24.20
C VAL A 94 -33.39 3.82 25.22
N GLU A 95 -32.72 3.44 26.32
CA GLU A 95 -32.26 4.37 27.36
C GLU A 95 -30.77 4.09 27.64
N LYS A 96 -29.95 5.13 27.62
CA LYS A 96 -28.51 5.06 27.99
C LYS A 96 -28.19 6.16 28.97
N GLN A 97 -27.21 5.90 29.83
CA GLN A 97 -26.72 6.82 30.85
C GLN A 97 -25.38 7.42 30.45
N VAL A 98 -25.17 8.68 30.75
CA VAL A 98 -23.91 9.39 30.63
C VAL A 98 -23.44 9.88 31.98
N LYS A 99 -22.13 9.82 32.22
CA LYS A 99 -21.51 10.36 33.44
C LYS A 99 -21.02 11.79 33.17
N VAL A 100 -21.33 12.71 34.09
CA VAL A 100 -20.82 14.08 34.09
C VAL A 100 -20.07 14.32 35.40
N THR A 101 -18.79 14.65 35.29
CA THR A 101 -17.96 14.98 36.46
C THR A 101 -17.81 16.49 36.57
N VAL A 102 -18.26 17.05 37.70
CA VAL A 102 -18.08 18.47 38.00
C VAL A 102 -16.78 18.66 38.76
N VAL A 103 -15.91 19.49 38.20
CA VAL A 103 -14.55 19.77 38.73
C VAL A 103 -14.39 21.25 39.07
N ASP A 104 -13.44 21.59 39.95
CA ASP A 104 -13.13 22.98 40.29
C ASP A 104 -12.16 23.62 39.27
N ARG A 105 -11.34 22.82 38.60
CA ARG A 105 -10.41 23.22 37.55
C ARG A 105 -10.59 22.35 36.35
N LEU A 106 -10.54 22.96 35.16
CA LEU A 106 -10.69 22.26 33.88
C LEU A 106 -9.70 22.82 32.86
N ALA A 107 -8.52 22.20 32.82
CA ALA A 107 -7.49 22.55 31.84
C ALA A 107 -8.00 22.28 30.41
N PRO A 108 -7.51 23.04 29.39
CA PRO A 108 -7.85 22.77 28.01
C PRO A 108 -7.38 21.37 27.59
N GLN A 109 -8.06 20.77 26.64
CA GLN A 109 -7.63 19.53 26.00
C GLN A 109 -7.50 19.73 24.50
N ILE A 110 -6.39 19.24 23.94
CA ILE A 110 -6.06 19.36 22.53
C ILE A 110 -6.34 18.03 21.85
N LYS A 111 -7.17 18.05 20.80
CA LYS A 111 -7.32 16.96 19.84
C LYS A 111 -6.53 17.32 18.59
N LEU A 112 -5.38 16.71 18.42
CA LEU A 112 -4.49 16.94 17.30
C LEU A 112 -3.98 15.60 16.80
N GLU A 113 -3.97 15.42 15.48
CA GLU A 113 -3.34 14.25 14.87
C GLU A 113 -1.85 14.19 15.24
N SER A 114 -1.32 13.00 15.48
CA SER A 114 0.10 12.81 15.83
C SER A 114 1.04 12.92 14.62
N ALA A 115 0.51 12.80 13.41
CA ALA A 115 1.26 12.88 12.16
C ALA A 115 0.47 13.58 11.06
N ALA A 116 1.16 14.26 10.15
CA ALA A 116 0.59 14.91 8.99
C ALA A 116 1.60 14.96 7.84
N VAL A 117 1.10 15.18 6.61
CA VAL A 117 1.92 15.40 5.42
C VAL A 117 1.79 16.86 4.98
N ALA A 118 2.90 17.49 4.61
CA ALA A 118 2.93 18.78 3.91
C ALA A 118 3.79 18.63 2.65
N TYR A 119 3.54 19.48 1.64
CA TYR A 119 4.33 19.45 0.41
C TYR A 119 5.41 20.52 0.41
N CYS A 120 6.58 20.22 -0.18
CA CYS A 120 7.70 21.12 -0.30
C CYS A 120 7.24 22.48 -0.88
N GLY A 121 7.54 23.58 -0.20
CA GLY A 121 7.22 24.92 -0.63
C GLY A 121 5.73 25.29 -0.59
N ILE A 122 4.83 24.40 -0.18
CA ILE A 122 3.38 24.64 -0.09
C ILE A 122 2.99 24.85 1.37
N ALA A 123 2.36 25.97 1.67
CA ALA A 123 1.90 26.26 3.02
C ALA A 123 0.71 25.39 3.39
N ARG A 124 0.78 24.70 4.55
CA ARG A 124 -0.30 23.93 5.14
C ARG A 124 -0.72 24.52 6.48
N GLY A 125 -2.03 24.77 6.65
CA GLY A 125 -2.61 25.20 7.91
C GLY A 125 -2.76 24.04 8.90
N PHE A 126 -2.30 24.22 10.14
CA PHE A 126 -2.55 23.34 11.26
C PHE A 126 -3.46 24.05 12.25
N ALA A 127 -4.60 23.44 12.53
CA ALA A 127 -5.55 23.84 13.56
C ALA A 127 -5.86 22.63 14.42
N ALA A 128 -5.91 22.80 15.74
CA ALA A 128 -6.36 21.75 16.63
C ALA A 128 -7.82 21.97 17.07
N GLU A 129 -8.57 20.92 17.16
CA GLU A 129 -9.79 20.96 17.94
C GLU A 129 -9.41 21.03 19.42
N THR A 130 -10.06 21.95 20.15
CA THR A 130 -9.79 22.14 21.56
C THR A 130 -11.07 22.08 22.37
N GLU A 131 -11.01 21.40 23.49
CA GLU A 131 -12.09 21.36 24.47
C GLU A 131 -11.71 22.17 25.71
N TYR A 132 -12.72 22.59 26.48
CA TYR A 132 -12.57 23.31 27.75
C TYR A 132 -11.81 24.64 27.61
N THR A 133 -12.06 25.34 26.50
CA THR A 133 -11.52 26.68 26.24
C THR A 133 -12.48 27.77 26.82
N ASP A 134 -11.89 28.90 27.19
CA ASP A 134 -12.60 30.08 27.69
C ASP A 134 -11.91 31.36 27.19
N GLU A 135 -12.36 32.52 27.72
CA GLU A 135 -11.80 33.82 27.35
C GLU A 135 -10.36 34.04 27.80
N THR A 136 -9.79 33.21 28.67
CA THR A 136 -8.38 33.24 29.10
C THR A 136 -7.49 32.37 28.26
N THR A 137 -8.06 31.59 27.33
CA THR A 137 -7.34 30.60 26.55
C THR A 137 -6.37 31.24 25.58
N THR A 138 -5.12 30.78 25.62
CA THR A 138 -4.04 31.19 24.72
C THR A 138 -3.43 30.00 24.00
N PHE A 139 -2.98 30.24 22.77
CA PHE A 139 -2.32 29.26 21.91
C PHE A 139 -0.86 29.62 21.71
N GLU A 140 0.01 28.61 21.62
CA GLU A 140 1.43 28.78 21.34
C GLU A 140 1.90 27.60 20.48
N TRP A 141 2.16 27.90 19.21
CA TRP A 141 2.84 26.96 18.33
C TRP A 141 4.34 27.14 18.43
N SER A 142 5.06 26.04 18.56
CA SER A 142 6.52 26.04 18.54
C SER A 142 7.04 25.01 17.54
N TYR A 143 8.19 25.37 16.94
CA TYR A 143 8.89 24.58 15.95
C TYR A 143 10.40 24.73 16.16
N SER A 144 11.14 23.61 16.18
CA SER A 144 12.59 23.60 16.48
C SER A 144 12.94 24.36 17.77
N GLY A 145 12.09 24.27 18.79
CA GLY A 145 12.29 24.92 20.09
C GLY A 145 12.04 26.44 20.11
N LYS A 146 11.46 26.98 19.04
CA LYS A 146 11.09 28.42 18.96
C LYS A 146 9.58 28.55 18.81
N VAL A 147 9.02 29.56 19.48
CA VAL A 147 7.63 29.97 19.27
C VAL A 147 7.51 30.63 17.90
N VAL A 148 6.55 30.14 17.10
CA VAL A 148 6.33 30.57 15.70
C VAL A 148 4.96 31.22 15.48
N SER A 149 3.97 30.95 16.34
CA SER A 149 2.65 31.61 16.30
C SER A 149 1.96 31.55 17.65
N HIS A 150 1.06 32.52 17.88
CA HIS A 150 0.09 32.55 18.98
C HIS A 150 -1.35 32.46 18.49
N ASP A 151 -1.58 32.20 17.22
CA ASP A 151 -2.90 32.03 16.65
C ASP A 151 -3.40 30.59 16.85
N SER A 152 -4.70 30.40 16.81
CA SER A 152 -5.30 29.05 16.85
C SER A 152 -4.94 28.20 15.63
N VAL A 153 -4.52 28.85 14.52
CA VAL A 153 -4.08 28.20 13.28
C VAL A 153 -2.64 28.64 12.98
N TYR A 154 -1.78 27.68 12.69
CA TYR A 154 -0.41 27.95 12.24
C TYR A 154 -0.23 27.52 10.79
N MET A 155 0.31 28.42 9.94
CA MET A 155 0.65 28.14 8.55
C MET A 155 2.10 27.68 8.46
N PHE A 156 2.28 26.36 8.39
CA PHE A 156 3.57 25.70 8.26
C PHE A 156 4.01 25.65 6.80
N LYS A 157 5.28 25.93 6.52
CA LYS A 157 5.89 25.81 5.20
C LYS A 157 7.37 25.53 5.33
N GLU A 158 7.83 24.46 4.65
CA GLU A 158 9.25 24.11 4.53
C GLU A 158 9.55 23.68 3.08
N GLU A 159 10.81 23.84 2.67
CA GLU A 159 11.27 23.52 1.31
C GLU A 159 11.99 22.17 1.26
N ASP A 160 12.54 21.71 2.38
CA ASP A 160 13.36 20.51 2.44
C ASP A 160 12.53 19.29 2.84
N ILE A 161 12.74 18.17 2.13
CA ILE A 161 12.17 16.86 2.47
C ILE A 161 12.72 16.41 3.81
N ASN A 162 11.85 16.35 4.82
CA ASN A 162 12.21 15.93 6.18
C ASN A 162 10.97 15.71 7.05
N ILE A 163 11.16 15.15 8.24
CA ILE A 163 10.14 15.16 9.29
C ILE A 163 10.41 16.31 10.24
N TYR A 164 9.41 17.13 10.43
CA TYR A 164 9.45 18.28 11.33
C TYR A 164 8.48 18.07 12.48
N SER A 165 8.95 18.33 13.71
CA SER A 165 8.08 18.24 14.89
C SER A 165 7.58 19.63 15.27
N LEU A 166 6.27 19.81 15.22
CA LEU A 166 5.56 20.97 15.74
C LEU A 166 4.97 20.63 17.11
N ALA A 167 4.96 21.58 18.01
CA ALA A 167 4.24 21.47 19.29
C ALA A 167 3.20 22.57 19.39
N LEU A 168 1.98 22.19 19.76
CA LEU A 168 0.94 23.12 20.17
C LEU A 168 0.75 23.04 21.69
N LYS A 169 0.85 24.19 22.33
CA LYS A 169 0.54 24.38 23.73
C LYS A 169 -0.68 25.27 23.85
N VAL A 170 -1.68 24.83 24.57
CA VAL A 170 -2.90 25.58 24.88
C VAL A 170 -2.98 25.77 26.39
N THR A 171 -3.23 26.98 26.82
CA THR A 171 -3.25 27.36 28.25
C THR A 171 -4.52 28.16 28.55
N ASN A 172 -5.19 27.87 29.65
CA ASN A 172 -6.20 28.69 30.26
C ASN A 172 -5.87 28.95 31.75
N GLU A 173 -6.73 29.60 32.52
CA GLU A 173 -6.53 29.88 33.96
C GLU A 173 -6.39 28.60 34.82
N ASP A 174 -6.92 27.46 34.35
CA ASP A 174 -6.99 26.21 35.10
C ASP A 174 -5.82 25.27 34.80
N GLY A 175 -5.11 25.46 33.68
CA GLY A 175 -3.99 24.61 33.35
C GLY A 175 -3.50 24.73 31.91
N VAL A 176 -2.76 23.70 31.46
CA VAL A 176 -2.10 23.64 30.16
C VAL A 176 -2.19 22.22 29.60
N ASP A 177 -2.39 22.10 28.28
CA ASP A 177 -2.14 20.88 27.52
C ASP A 177 -1.13 21.14 26.40
N VAL A 178 -0.34 20.11 26.06
CA VAL A 178 0.67 20.18 25.01
C VAL A 178 0.57 18.92 24.13
N LYS A 179 0.46 19.13 22.83
CA LYS A 179 0.49 18.02 21.84
C LYS A 179 1.55 18.29 20.78
N ASN A 180 2.18 17.21 20.32
CA ASN A 180 3.14 17.24 19.23
C ASN A 180 2.51 16.61 18.00
N ILE A 181 2.85 17.16 16.84
CA ILE A 181 2.54 16.59 15.53
C ILE A 181 3.83 16.48 14.73
N ASN A 182 4.09 15.31 14.15
CA ASN A 182 5.16 15.10 13.20
C ASN A 182 4.66 15.41 11.79
N VAL A 183 5.26 16.39 11.15
CA VAL A 183 4.90 16.79 9.78
C VAL A 183 5.98 16.28 8.82
N SER A 184 5.59 15.33 7.98
CA SER A 184 6.43 14.84 6.89
C SER A 184 6.32 15.77 5.70
N VAL A 185 7.40 16.47 5.36
CA VAL A 185 7.47 17.33 4.16
C VAL A 185 7.99 16.49 3.00
N ILE A 186 7.21 16.40 1.94
CA ILE A 186 7.49 15.58 0.76
C ILE A 186 7.27 16.38 -0.52
N PRO A 187 7.83 15.96 -1.68
CA PRO A 187 7.48 16.54 -2.97
C PRO A 187 5.99 16.35 -3.27
N GLU A 188 5.37 17.30 -3.95
CA GLU A 188 4.03 17.10 -4.51
C GLU A 188 4.11 16.05 -5.62
N GLU A 189 3.31 15.00 -5.52
CA GLU A 189 3.26 13.93 -6.51
C GLU A 189 2.37 14.35 -7.69
N GLU A 190 2.97 14.49 -8.87
CA GLU A 190 2.22 14.66 -10.11
C GLU A 190 1.79 13.30 -10.66
N PRO A 191 0.64 13.23 -11.37
CA PRO A 191 0.19 12.00 -11.99
C PRO A 191 1.26 11.41 -12.91
N LEU A 192 1.64 10.16 -12.64
CA LEU A 192 2.68 9.46 -13.36
C LEU A 192 2.18 8.08 -13.79
N LEU A 193 2.47 7.73 -15.06
CA LEU A 193 2.31 6.39 -15.62
C LEU A 193 3.61 5.93 -16.25
N PHE A 194 3.96 4.66 -16.06
CA PHE A 194 5.07 4.02 -16.77
C PHE A 194 4.88 2.51 -16.85
N PHE A 195 5.65 1.85 -17.71
CA PHE A 195 5.80 0.40 -17.72
C PHE A 195 7.20 0.05 -17.23
N ASP A 196 7.32 -1.01 -16.44
CA ASP A 196 8.55 -1.41 -15.77
C ASP A 196 9.04 -2.82 -16.14
N ASN A 197 8.14 -3.64 -16.72
CA ASN A 197 8.39 -5.07 -16.98
C ASN A 197 9.01 -5.78 -15.78
N ALA A 198 8.41 -5.58 -14.59
CA ALA A 198 8.84 -6.13 -13.31
C ALA A 198 10.30 -5.80 -12.90
N ARG A 199 10.86 -4.68 -13.36
CA ARG A 199 12.20 -4.19 -13.01
C ARG A 199 12.14 -2.85 -12.31
N TYR A 200 13.22 -2.47 -11.63
CA TYR A 200 13.31 -1.15 -11.01
C TYR A 200 13.28 -0.02 -12.05
N VAL A 201 12.77 1.11 -11.64
CA VAL A 201 12.74 2.33 -12.47
C VAL A 201 13.29 3.50 -11.66
N GLN A 202 14.07 4.36 -12.30
CA GLN A 202 14.59 5.59 -11.71
C GLN A 202 14.23 6.79 -12.60
N PRO A 203 14.32 8.04 -12.13
CA PRO A 203 13.87 9.23 -12.88
C PRO A 203 14.33 9.28 -14.34
N SER A 204 15.59 8.96 -14.61
CA SER A 204 16.17 8.94 -15.97
C SER A 204 15.63 7.83 -16.91
N MET A 205 14.74 6.97 -16.41
CA MET A 205 14.12 5.87 -17.15
C MET A 205 12.64 6.10 -17.44
N LEU A 206 11.97 7.02 -16.72
CA LEU A 206 10.52 7.19 -16.75
C LEU A 206 9.96 7.64 -18.12
N ASP A 207 10.75 8.36 -18.90
CA ASP A 207 10.38 8.84 -20.24
C ASP A 207 10.74 7.85 -21.37
N LYS A 208 11.33 6.70 -21.01
CA LYS A 208 11.76 5.68 -21.96
C LYS A 208 10.72 4.57 -22.06
N ALA A 209 10.20 4.37 -23.27
CA ALA A 209 9.36 3.22 -23.55
C ALA A 209 10.21 1.93 -23.51
N ILE A 210 9.69 0.92 -22.83
CA ILE A 210 10.26 -0.43 -22.81
C ILE A 210 9.66 -1.28 -23.92
N THR A 211 10.31 -2.41 -24.24
CA THR A 211 9.75 -3.45 -25.10
C THR A 211 9.43 -4.67 -24.27
N MET A 212 8.21 -5.17 -24.43
CA MET A 212 7.76 -6.48 -23.94
C MET A 212 7.57 -7.40 -25.13
N THR A 213 7.47 -8.68 -24.88
CA THR A 213 7.27 -9.71 -25.93
C THR A 213 5.90 -10.36 -25.77
N CYS A 214 5.39 -10.92 -26.85
CA CYS A 214 4.22 -11.80 -26.81
C CYS A 214 4.29 -12.76 -28.02
N PRO A 215 4.32 -14.08 -27.81
CA PRO A 215 4.34 -15.05 -28.89
C PRO A 215 3.08 -14.98 -29.75
N ILE A 216 3.24 -15.18 -31.06
CA ILE A 216 2.11 -15.25 -31.97
C ILE A 216 1.12 -16.33 -31.52
N GLY A 217 -0.17 -15.98 -31.46
CA GLY A 217 -1.23 -16.87 -30.97
C GLY A 217 -1.42 -16.88 -29.45
N LYS A 218 -0.65 -16.10 -28.72
CA LYS A 218 -0.84 -15.80 -27.29
C LYS A 218 -1.34 -14.36 -27.13
N HIS A 219 -1.68 -13.99 -25.91
CA HIS A 219 -2.05 -12.64 -25.51
C HIS A 219 -1.23 -12.21 -24.30
N VAL A 220 -1.11 -10.91 -24.12
CA VAL A 220 -0.50 -10.30 -22.93
C VAL A 220 -1.47 -9.25 -22.37
N VAL A 221 -1.66 -9.26 -21.06
CA VAL A 221 -2.42 -8.22 -20.38
C VAL A 221 -1.46 -7.15 -19.91
N LEU A 222 -1.55 -5.97 -20.53
CA LEU A 222 -0.74 -4.80 -20.20
C LEU A 222 -1.41 -3.99 -19.11
N ALA A 223 -0.63 -3.48 -18.16
CA ALA A 223 -1.09 -2.58 -17.15
C ALA A 223 0.06 -1.66 -16.69
N PRO A 224 -0.04 -0.33 -16.85
CA PRO A 224 1.00 0.57 -16.39
C PRO A 224 1.03 0.63 -14.86
N VAL A 225 2.19 0.94 -14.30
CA VAL A 225 2.32 1.41 -12.91
C VAL A 225 1.80 2.84 -12.85
N LYS A 226 1.10 3.19 -11.79
CA LYS A 226 0.52 4.52 -11.57
C LYS A 226 0.97 5.13 -10.24
N PHE A 227 1.17 6.45 -10.19
CA PHE A 227 1.30 7.24 -8.97
C PHE A 227 0.42 8.48 -9.07
N ALA A 228 -0.15 8.92 -7.95
CA ALA A 228 -1.07 10.06 -7.86
C ALA A 228 -2.24 9.99 -8.86
N ILE A 229 -2.73 8.81 -9.13
CA ILE A 229 -3.88 8.52 -10.01
C ILE A 229 -4.82 7.59 -9.24
N SER A 230 -6.07 8.02 -9.04
CA SER A 230 -7.07 7.26 -8.28
C SER A 230 -7.57 6.02 -9.05
N ASP A 231 -8.29 5.14 -8.36
CA ASP A 231 -8.94 3.98 -8.98
C ASP A 231 -10.16 4.36 -9.83
N GLN A 232 -10.59 5.63 -9.77
CA GLN A 232 -11.68 6.17 -10.59
C GLN A 232 -11.20 6.72 -11.94
N ALA A 233 -9.89 6.68 -12.21
CA ALA A 233 -9.32 7.16 -13.46
C ALA A 233 -9.86 6.40 -14.67
N VAL A 234 -10.07 7.13 -15.76
CA VAL A 234 -10.50 6.57 -17.05
C VAL A 234 -9.29 6.48 -17.97
N TYR A 235 -9.12 5.33 -18.60
CA TYR A 235 -8.00 5.06 -19.50
C TYR A 235 -8.42 5.08 -20.96
N GLU A 236 -7.55 5.60 -21.83
CA GLU A 236 -7.64 5.52 -23.29
C GLU A 236 -6.42 4.77 -23.81
N TRP A 237 -6.65 3.67 -24.53
CA TRP A 237 -5.62 2.87 -25.14
C TRP A 237 -5.57 3.07 -26.65
N LYS A 238 -4.36 3.07 -27.23
CA LYS A 238 -4.15 3.09 -28.67
C LYS A 238 -3.15 1.99 -29.05
N VAL A 239 -3.35 1.40 -30.22
CA VAL A 239 -2.41 0.46 -30.85
C VAL A 239 -2.02 1.07 -32.20
N ASP A 240 -0.73 1.31 -32.42
CA ASP A 240 -0.20 1.96 -33.63
C ASP A 240 -0.98 3.27 -33.96
N GLY A 241 -1.26 4.08 -32.93
CA GLY A 241 -2.02 5.33 -33.01
C GLY A 241 -3.54 5.18 -33.15
N GLN A 242 -4.10 3.96 -33.26
CA GLN A 242 -5.54 3.72 -33.39
C GLN A 242 -6.18 3.48 -32.03
N VAL A 243 -7.19 4.31 -31.69
CA VAL A 243 -7.93 4.21 -30.42
C VAL A 243 -8.66 2.87 -30.33
N GLN A 244 -8.52 2.21 -29.19
CA GLN A 244 -9.20 0.95 -28.86
C GLN A 244 -10.54 1.24 -28.17
N SER A 245 -11.59 1.34 -28.97
CA SER A 245 -12.91 1.76 -28.48
C SER A 245 -13.44 0.82 -27.39
N GLY A 246 -13.95 1.40 -26.28
CA GLY A 246 -14.51 0.67 -25.16
C GLY A 246 -13.48 0.07 -24.21
N LYS A 247 -12.18 0.25 -24.44
CA LYS A 247 -11.11 -0.17 -23.52
C LYS A 247 -10.76 1.01 -22.59
N THR A 248 -11.41 1.06 -21.43
CA THR A 248 -11.28 2.18 -20.46
C THR A 248 -10.69 1.75 -19.10
N SER A 249 -10.36 0.47 -18.96
CA SER A 249 -9.69 -0.10 -17.79
C SER A 249 -8.19 0.18 -17.82
N ILE A 250 -7.55 0.11 -16.65
CA ILE A 250 -6.09 0.09 -16.53
C ILE A 250 -5.48 -1.17 -17.18
N TYR A 251 -6.26 -2.24 -17.29
CA TYR A 251 -5.86 -3.49 -17.93
C TYR A 251 -6.22 -3.47 -19.41
N PHE A 252 -5.26 -3.80 -20.25
CA PHE A 252 -5.45 -3.91 -21.68
C PHE A 252 -4.97 -5.28 -22.19
N ASP A 253 -5.91 -6.14 -22.53
CA ASP A 253 -5.65 -7.44 -23.14
C ASP A 253 -5.32 -7.25 -24.63
N PHE A 254 -4.08 -7.58 -25.00
CA PHE A 254 -3.53 -7.41 -26.33
C PHE A 254 -3.06 -8.73 -26.94
N THR A 255 -3.49 -9.01 -28.16
CA THR A 255 -3.09 -10.18 -28.95
C THR A 255 -2.39 -9.72 -30.24
N PRO A 256 -1.07 -9.87 -30.36
CA PRO A 256 -0.37 -9.54 -31.59
C PRO A 256 -0.72 -10.54 -32.70
N SER A 257 -0.78 -10.06 -33.96
CA SER A 257 -1.25 -10.87 -35.10
C SER A 257 -0.20 -11.08 -36.20
N VAL A 258 0.92 -10.38 -36.14
CA VAL A 258 1.96 -10.44 -37.19
C VAL A 258 3.32 -10.71 -36.55
N GLU A 259 3.85 -11.91 -36.77
CA GLU A 259 5.17 -12.32 -36.30
C GLU A 259 6.27 -11.35 -36.77
N GLY A 260 7.17 -11.01 -35.85
CA GLY A 260 8.29 -10.08 -36.10
C GLY A 260 7.89 -8.59 -36.04
N LYS A 261 6.59 -8.27 -36.00
CA LYS A 261 6.14 -6.89 -35.86
C LYS A 261 6.23 -6.42 -34.42
N THR A 262 6.71 -5.19 -34.22
CA THR A 262 6.63 -4.45 -32.97
C THR A 262 5.46 -3.48 -33.03
N TYR A 263 4.54 -3.59 -32.09
CA TYR A 263 3.36 -2.72 -31.96
C TYR A 263 3.67 -1.63 -30.94
N GLU A 264 3.33 -0.38 -31.27
CA GLU A 264 3.33 0.73 -30.32
C GLU A 264 1.99 0.78 -29.60
N ILE A 265 2.00 0.71 -28.28
CA ILE A 265 0.81 0.76 -27.44
C ILE A 265 0.91 1.96 -26.51
N ASP A 266 0.03 2.96 -26.74
CA ASP A 266 -0.06 4.14 -25.90
C ASP A 266 -1.19 3.98 -24.91
N VAL A 267 -1.01 4.51 -23.69
CA VAL A 267 -2.06 4.64 -22.69
C VAL A 267 -2.06 6.03 -22.09
N LYS A 268 -3.26 6.58 -21.93
CA LYS A 268 -3.50 7.85 -21.25
C LYS A 268 -4.54 7.64 -20.15
N ALA A 269 -4.20 8.00 -18.92
CA ALA A 269 -5.14 8.13 -17.82
C ALA A 269 -5.66 9.56 -17.70
N THR A 270 -6.93 9.69 -17.35
CA THR A 270 -7.57 10.96 -16.98
C THR A 270 -8.23 10.79 -15.62
N ASP A 271 -7.82 11.60 -14.64
CA ASP A 271 -8.31 11.57 -13.28
C ASP A 271 -8.48 12.99 -12.75
N ASN A 272 -9.69 13.35 -12.31
CA ASN A 272 -10.01 14.67 -11.72
C ASN A 272 -9.48 15.88 -12.52
N GLY A 273 -9.49 15.78 -13.86
CA GLY A 273 -9.02 16.84 -14.76
C GLY A 273 -7.50 16.86 -14.99
N LYS A 274 -6.72 16.07 -14.27
CA LYS A 274 -5.30 15.81 -14.53
C LYS A 274 -5.14 14.63 -15.50
N THR A 275 -4.03 14.57 -16.21
CA THR A 275 -3.75 13.48 -17.16
C THR A 275 -2.30 13.04 -17.04
N ALA A 276 -2.08 11.73 -17.20
CA ALA A 276 -0.75 11.15 -17.41
C ALA A 276 -0.80 10.20 -18.61
N SER A 277 0.30 10.02 -19.30
CA SER A 277 0.40 9.10 -20.43
C SER A 277 1.77 8.44 -20.50
N THR A 278 1.78 7.23 -21.03
CA THR A 278 3.01 6.47 -21.30
C THR A 278 2.79 5.57 -22.49
N LYS A 279 3.85 4.89 -22.92
CA LYS A 279 3.80 3.89 -23.98
C LYS A 279 4.65 2.69 -23.67
N VAL A 280 4.31 1.58 -24.31
CA VAL A 280 5.08 0.34 -24.33
C VAL A 280 5.13 -0.21 -25.76
N TYR A 281 6.21 -0.85 -26.11
CA TYR A 281 6.28 -1.63 -27.33
C TYR A 281 6.03 -3.11 -27.03
N VAL A 282 5.23 -3.78 -27.88
CA VAL A 282 5.04 -5.23 -27.81
C VAL A 282 5.55 -5.86 -29.10
N GLN A 283 6.61 -6.63 -28.98
CA GLN A 283 7.15 -7.40 -30.10
C GLN A 283 6.41 -8.72 -30.22
N CYS A 284 5.82 -8.99 -31.38
CA CYS A 284 5.27 -10.30 -31.70
C CYS A 284 6.39 -11.28 -32.00
N THR A 285 6.69 -12.17 -31.07
CA THR A 285 7.71 -13.18 -31.22
C THR A 285 7.18 -14.42 -31.95
N PRO A 286 8.04 -15.35 -32.41
CA PRO A 286 7.61 -16.63 -32.95
C PRO A 286 6.75 -17.40 -31.95
N LYS A 287 6.13 -18.47 -32.43
CA LYS A 287 5.28 -19.32 -31.61
C LYS A 287 6.04 -19.83 -30.37
N GLU A 288 5.34 -19.83 -29.22
CA GLU A 288 5.85 -20.39 -27.96
C GLU A 288 6.49 -21.77 -28.16
N GLY A 289 7.67 -21.95 -27.57
CA GLY A 289 8.49 -23.15 -27.69
C GLY A 289 9.48 -23.14 -28.87
N THR A 290 9.52 -22.07 -29.69
CA THR A 290 10.50 -21.94 -30.77
C THR A 290 11.92 -21.93 -30.23
N TYR A 291 12.14 -21.29 -29.07
CA TYR A 291 13.46 -21.16 -28.45
C TYR A 291 13.61 -22.03 -27.19
N PHE A 292 12.74 -23.03 -27.02
CA PHE A 292 12.83 -23.99 -25.92
C PHE A 292 14.18 -24.71 -25.92
N ARG A 293 14.87 -24.71 -24.81
CA ARG A 293 16.19 -25.32 -24.60
C ARG A 293 16.04 -26.61 -23.79
N ALA A 294 16.12 -27.75 -24.47
CA ALA A 294 15.96 -29.05 -23.83
C ALA A 294 17.10 -29.38 -22.86
N VAL A 295 16.77 -30.08 -21.77
CA VAL A 295 17.75 -30.63 -20.83
C VAL A 295 18.72 -31.57 -21.54
N THR A 296 19.99 -31.49 -21.20
CA THR A 296 21.06 -32.34 -21.70
C THR A 296 21.83 -32.97 -20.55
N SER A 297 22.71 -33.92 -20.84
CA SER A 297 23.60 -34.50 -19.82
C SER A 297 24.61 -33.52 -19.22
N LYS A 298 24.68 -32.28 -19.74
CA LYS A 298 25.54 -31.21 -19.25
C LYS A 298 24.77 -30.13 -18.52
N SER A 299 23.46 -30.19 -18.56
CA SER A 299 22.61 -29.21 -17.89
C SER A 299 22.81 -29.24 -16.39
N LYS A 300 22.83 -28.08 -15.78
CA LYS A 300 22.99 -27.89 -14.34
C LYS A 300 21.66 -28.07 -13.65
N VAL A 301 21.69 -28.59 -12.43
CA VAL A 301 20.51 -28.67 -11.55
C VAL A 301 20.14 -27.30 -10.99
N PHE A 302 21.15 -26.44 -10.75
CA PHE A 302 20.96 -25.10 -10.21
C PHE A 302 20.94 -24.05 -11.31
N SER A 303 20.31 -22.89 -11.03
CA SER A 303 20.49 -21.69 -11.85
C SER A 303 21.98 -21.38 -12.00
N ASP A 304 22.39 -20.92 -13.17
CA ASP A 304 23.81 -20.73 -13.50
C ASP A 304 24.18 -19.29 -13.87
N HIS A 305 23.18 -18.42 -14.02
CA HIS A 305 23.42 -17.03 -14.40
C HIS A 305 22.62 -16.06 -13.53
N CYS A 306 23.30 -15.02 -13.01
CA CYS A 306 22.68 -13.87 -12.37
C CYS A 306 22.67 -12.69 -13.35
N PHE A 307 21.49 -12.30 -13.80
CA PHE A 307 21.31 -11.19 -14.75
C PHE A 307 21.22 -9.85 -14.05
N GLU A 308 20.57 -9.81 -12.88
CA GLU A 308 20.35 -8.58 -12.16
C GLU A 308 20.24 -8.84 -10.64
N PHE A 309 20.74 -7.88 -9.87
CA PHE A 309 20.54 -7.82 -8.43
C PHE A 309 20.29 -6.37 -8.04
N MET A 310 19.09 -6.10 -7.52
CA MET A 310 18.66 -4.76 -7.12
C MET A 310 18.06 -4.83 -5.72
N PRO A 311 18.83 -4.51 -4.67
CA PRO A 311 18.29 -4.48 -3.33
C PRO A 311 17.39 -3.25 -3.12
N ALA A 312 16.34 -3.40 -2.33
CA ALA A 312 15.69 -2.28 -1.67
C ALA A 312 16.60 -1.71 -0.56
N PRO A 313 16.33 -0.51 -0.05
CA PRO A 313 17.02 -0.05 1.15
C PRO A 313 16.79 -1.02 2.31
N GLY A 314 17.81 -1.23 3.14
CA GLY A 314 17.70 -2.13 4.27
C GLY A 314 19.04 -2.40 4.95
N GLN A 315 18.97 -3.13 6.07
CA GLN A 315 20.19 -3.54 6.76
C GLN A 315 21.00 -4.52 5.86
N PHE A 316 22.30 -4.48 5.95
CA PHE A 316 23.26 -5.32 5.20
C PHE A 316 23.39 -5.05 3.69
N VAL A 317 22.54 -4.26 3.05
CA VAL A 317 22.63 -4.02 1.59
C VAL A 317 23.97 -3.39 1.19
N ASN A 318 24.59 -2.60 2.07
CA ASN A 318 25.91 -2.00 1.88
C ASN A 318 27.05 -2.77 2.60
N PHE A 319 26.75 -3.90 3.23
CA PHE A 319 27.75 -4.67 3.99
C PHE A 319 28.95 -5.11 3.14
N ASN A 320 28.68 -5.48 1.91
CA ASN A 320 29.72 -5.88 0.96
C ASN A 320 30.40 -4.71 0.22
N GLN A 321 30.05 -3.46 0.57
CA GLN A 321 30.62 -2.24 0.01
C GLN A 321 30.57 -2.18 -1.53
N ASN A 322 29.50 -2.68 -2.13
CA ASN A 322 29.30 -2.64 -3.57
C ASN A 322 29.23 -1.19 -4.04
N GLN A 323 30.09 -0.83 -4.99
CA GLN A 323 30.14 0.54 -5.52
C GLN A 323 29.30 0.70 -6.79
N THR A 324 28.99 -0.40 -7.46
CA THR A 324 28.15 -0.46 -8.66
C THR A 324 27.14 -1.60 -8.57
N ALA A 325 26.06 -1.51 -9.35
CA ALA A 325 25.11 -2.60 -9.49
C ALA A 325 25.78 -3.87 -10.03
N GLU A 326 26.77 -3.71 -10.92
CA GLU A 326 27.55 -4.83 -11.46
C GLU A 326 28.39 -5.52 -10.39
N ASP A 327 29.02 -4.80 -9.46
CA ASP A 327 29.72 -5.41 -8.32
C ASP A 327 28.78 -6.30 -7.49
N ALA A 328 27.57 -5.82 -7.25
CA ALA A 328 26.57 -6.54 -6.49
C ALA A 328 26.13 -7.82 -7.24
N ARG A 329 25.81 -7.71 -8.52
CA ARG A 329 25.45 -8.82 -9.41
C ARG A 329 26.56 -9.88 -9.47
N MET A 330 27.82 -9.45 -9.70
CA MET A 330 28.98 -10.35 -9.83
C MET A 330 29.28 -11.14 -8.56
N ARG A 331 28.89 -10.65 -7.38
CA ARG A 331 29.00 -11.44 -6.15
C ARG A 331 28.07 -12.65 -6.16
N ILE A 332 26.83 -12.48 -6.65
CA ILE A 332 25.89 -13.59 -6.79
C ILE A 332 26.41 -14.54 -7.88
N GLN A 333 26.85 -14.01 -9.03
CA GLN A 333 27.42 -14.84 -10.09
C GLN A 333 28.60 -15.70 -9.58
N THR A 334 29.49 -15.09 -8.79
CA THR A 334 30.63 -15.82 -8.21
C THR A 334 30.18 -16.94 -7.25
N ALA A 335 29.04 -16.78 -6.58
CA ALA A 335 28.47 -17.84 -5.75
C ALA A 335 27.86 -18.95 -6.62
N LEU A 336 27.11 -18.61 -7.67
CA LEU A 336 26.54 -19.57 -8.62
C LEU A 336 27.63 -20.37 -9.33
N ASP A 337 28.74 -19.75 -9.74
CA ASP A 337 29.87 -20.41 -10.39
C ASP A 337 30.55 -21.50 -9.52
N LYS A 338 30.32 -21.45 -8.22
CA LYS A 338 30.84 -22.45 -7.27
C LYS A 338 29.86 -23.59 -6.99
N LEU A 339 28.61 -23.46 -7.39
CA LEU A 339 27.64 -24.53 -7.28
C LEU A 339 27.92 -25.60 -8.33
N ASP A 340 27.90 -26.85 -7.91
CA ASP A 340 27.87 -28.01 -8.79
C ASP A 340 26.61 -28.84 -8.49
N ASN A 341 26.35 -29.85 -9.30
CA ASN A 341 25.12 -30.63 -9.20
C ASN A 341 24.99 -31.43 -7.87
N ASP A 342 26.06 -31.53 -7.11
CA ASP A 342 26.09 -32.20 -5.80
C ASP A 342 26.15 -31.20 -4.62
N SER A 343 26.25 -29.91 -4.93
CA SER A 343 26.38 -28.84 -3.92
C SER A 343 25.02 -28.25 -3.58
N ASN A 344 24.71 -28.18 -2.31
CA ASN A 344 23.57 -27.45 -1.77
C ASN A 344 24.00 -26.22 -0.97
N MET A 345 25.15 -25.65 -1.28
CA MET A 345 25.66 -24.53 -0.53
C MET A 345 24.82 -23.28 -0.76
N ALA A 346 24.20 -22.82 0.31
CA ALA A 346 23.51 -21.55 0.33
C ALA A 346 24.51 -20.39 0.36
N TRP A 347 24.30 -19.41 -0.49
CA TRP A 347 24.84 -18.08 -0.33
C TRP A 347 23.70 -17.12 -0.05
N ILE A 348 23.85 -16.30 1.00
CA ILE A 348 22.79 -15.39 1.41
C ILE A 348 23.05 -14.02 0.79
N ALA A 349 22.07 -13.50 0.07
CA ALA A 349 22.03 -12.14 -0.44
C ALA A 349 20.99 -11.33 0.32
N SER A 350 21.39 -10.13 0.79
CA SER A 350 20.45 -9.22 1.44
C SER A 350 19.71 -8.40 0.38
N LEU A 351 18.44 -8.68 0.22
CA LEU A 351 17.56 -7.96 -0.72
C LEU A 351 17.01 -6.64 -0.13
N GLY A 352 17.20 -6.40 1.17
CA GLY A 352 16.68 -5.21 1.87
C GLY A 352 15.19 -5.35 2.19
N ALA A 353 14.51 -4.22 2.32
CA ALA A 353 13.08 -4.14 2.58
C ALA A 353 12.25 -4.57 1.35
N TRP A 354 10.98 -4.18 1.30
CA TRP A 354 10.06 -4.58 0.23
C TRP A 354 10.57 -4.23 -1.17
N GLY A 355 10.42 -5.19 -2.09
CA GLY A 355 10.64 -5.02 -3.51
C GLY A 355 12.06 -5.27 -4.00
N GLY A 356 13.06 -5.38 -3.09
CA GLY A 356 14.41 -5.75 -3.50
C GLY A 356 14.44 -7.14 -4.14
N TYR A 357 15.19 -7.32 -5.23
CA TYR A 357 15.11 -8.53 -6.04
C TYR A 357 16.43 -8.97 -6.67
N PHE A 358 16.42 -10.19 -7.17
CA PHE A 358 17.38 -10.70 -8.15
C PHE A 358 16.68 -11.38 -9.33
N ILE A 359 17.38 -11.47 -10.45
CA ILE A 359 16.97 -12.22 -11.64
C ILE A 359 18.04 -13.27 -11.95
N LEU A 360 17.62 -14.52 -11.98
CA LEU A 360 18.44 -15.67 -12.31
C LEU A 360 17.94 -16.36 -13.59
N GLY A 361 18.82 -17.08 -14.25
CA GLY A 361 18.51 -17.91 -15.42
C GLY A 361 19.10 -19.30 -15.32
N PHE A 362 18.61 -20.17 -16.18
CA PHE A 362 19.05 -21.55 -16.32
C PHE A 362 19.74 -21.78 -17.65
N ASP A 363 20.62 -22.77 -17.73
CA ASP A 363 21.25 -23.18 -18.98
C ASP A 363 20.32 -23.98 -19.93
N HIS A 364 19.12 -24.30 -19.45
CA HIS A 364 18.03 -24.98 -20.16
C HIS A 364 16.68 -24.40 -19.74
N SER A 365 15.62 -24.70 -20.48
CA SER A 365 14.26 -24.33 -20.10
C SER A 365 13.73 -25.33 -19.07
N VAL A 366 13.09 -24.82 -18.02
CA VAL A 366 12.36 -25.60 -17.01
C VAL A 366 10.95 -25.79 -17.52
N GLU A 367 10.52 -27.03 -17.75
CA GLU A 367 9.24 -27.37 -18.36
C GLU A 367 8.16 -27.53 -17.28
N ASP A 368 6.93 -27.07 -17.56
CA ASP A 368 5.71 -27.47 -16.85
C ASP A 368 5.34 -28.88 -17.32
N ASP A 369 5.59 -29.88 -16.49
CA ASP A 369 5.33 -31.29 -16.83
C ASP A 369 3.83 -31.67 -16.74
N GLY A 370 2.98 -30.75 -16.25
CA GLY A 370 1.53 -30.91 -16.12
C GLY A 370 1.09 -31.96 -15.09
N LEU A 371 2.00 -32.44 -14.24
CA LEU A 371 1.70 -33.45 -13.23
C LEU A 371 1.13 -32.85 -11.93
N GLY A 372 1.16 -31.51 -11.80
CA GLY A 372 0.68 -30.79 -10.64
C GLY A 372 1.62 -30.86 -9.42
N GLU A 373 2.84 -31.32 -9.64
CA GLU A 373 3.95 -31.26 -8.67
C GLU A 373 4.79 -30.00 -8.92
N ALA A 374 5.83 -29.78 -8.10
CA ALA A 374 6.72 -28.64 -8.29
C ALA A 374 7.64 -28.85 -9.51
N ASP A 375 7.71 -27.83 -10.37
CA ASP A 375 8.59 -27.84 -11.55
C ASP A 375 10.01 -27.37 -11.17
N PHE A 376 10.14 -26.53 -10.14
CA PHE A 376 11.40 -26.08 -9.59
C PHE A 376 11.28 -25.68 -8.11
N ASP A 377 12.39 -25.64 -7.42
CA ASP A 377 12.49 -25.25 -6.03
C ASP A 377 13.31 -23.97 -5.84
N ILE A 378 12.96 -23.17 -4.84
CA ILE A 378 13.78 -22.07 -4.35
C ILE A 378 14.03 -22.28 -2.87
N ILE A 379 15.32 -22.17 -2.48
CA ILE A 379 15.74 -22.31 -1.10
C ILE A 379 15.91 -20.93 -0.48
N GLY A 380 15.16 -20.66 0.59
CA GLY A 380 15.30 -19.50 1.46
C GLY A 380 16.13 -19.80 2.71
N ASN A 381 16.01 -18.95 3.74
CA ASN A 381 16.68 -19.17 5.02
C ASN A 381 15.79 -18.84 6.23
N PRO A 382 14.52 -19.27 6.26
CA PRO A 382 13.62 -18.97 7.36
C PRO A 382 14.18 -19.51 8.70
N LEU A 383 14.11 -18.71 9.74
CA LEU A 383 14.57 -19.10 11.08
C LEU A 383 13.49 -19.80 11.91
N GLY A 384 12.40 -20.21 11.27
CA GLY A 384 11.27 -20.93 11.85
C GLY A 384 9.91 -20.34 11.45
N LYS A 385 8.82 -21.00 11.88
CA LYS A 385 7.43 -20.66 11.46
C LYS A 385 7.00 -19.21 11.67
N ASN A 386 7.63 -18.52 12.57
CA ASN A 386 7.33 -17.14 12.96
C ASN A 386 8.51 -16.22 12.70
N TRP A 387 9.40 -16.60 11.82
CA TRP A 387 10.53 -15.80 11.38
C TRP A 387 10.80 -16.08 9.90
N CYS A 388 9.89 -15.62 9.08
CA CYS A 388 9.92 -15.72 7.63
C CYS A 388 10.00 -14.32 7.02
N GLU A 389 10.68 -14.20 5.88
CA GLU A 389 10.81 -12.97 5.10
C GLU A 389 10.30 -13.26 3.68
N CYS A 390 8.98 -13.54 3.57
CA CYS A 390 8.39 -14.15 2.39
C CYS A 390 8.62 -13.33 1.12
N GLY A 391 9.18 -14.00 0.11
CA GLY A 391 9.43 -13.46 -1.23
C GLY A 391 8.41 -13.94 -2.26
N VAL A 392 8.09 -13.05 -3.21
CA VAL A 392 7.21 -13.30 -4.35
C VAL A 392 8.04 -13.70 -5.57
N VAL A 393 7.56 -14.68 -6.33
CA VAL A 393 8.27 -15.24 -7.48
C VAL A 393 7.63 -14.78 -8.78
N TRP A 394 8.45 -14.38 -9.72
CA TRP A 394 8.07 -14.08 -11.10
C TRP A 394 8.88 -14.95 -12.06
N VAL A 395 8.30 -15.28 -13.19
CA VAL A 395 8.92 -16.14 -14.22
C VAL A 395 8.79 -15.49 -15.59
N SER A 396 9.75 -15.81 -16.47
CA SER A 396 9.75 -15.36 -17.86
C SER A 396 10.30 -16.44 -18.78
N GLN A 397 9.86 -16.42 -20.05
CA GLN A 397 10.39 -17.23 -21.14
C GLN A 397 11.37 -16.39 -21.96
N ASP A 398 12.40 -17.01 -22.55
CA ASP A 398 13.19 -16.41 -23.63
C ASP A 398 12.40 -16.51 -24.94
N GLU A 399 11.46 -15.57 -25.14
CA GLU A 399 10.52 -15.60 -26.27
C GLU A 399 11.13 -15.11 -27.58
N ASN A 400 12.21 -14.33 -27.50
CA ASN A 400 12.93 -13.77 -28.65
C ASN A 400 14.22 -14.51 -28.96
N GLY A 401 14.68 -15.45 -28.12
CA GLY A 401 15.84 -16.31 -28.33
C GLY A 401 17.18 -15.63 -28.14
N ASN A 402 17.23 -14.49 -27.43
CA ASN A 402 18.45 -13.73 -27.24
C ASN A 402 19.22 -14.11 -25.96
N GLY A 403 18.63 -14.95 -25.09
CA GLY A 403 19.21 -15.40 -23.82
C GLY A 403 19.25 -14.34 -22.73
N ILE A 404 18.49 -13.25 -22.87
CA ILE A 404 18.41 -12.13 -21.92
C ILE A 404 17.00 -12.05 -21.36
N PRO A 405 16.79 -11.78 -20.05
CA PRO A 405 15.47 -11.71 -19.42
C PRO A 405 14.76 -10.36 -19.72
N ASP A 406 14.68 -9.97 -20.99
CA ASP A 406 14.02 -8.74 -21.46
C ASP A 406 12.60 -8.97 -21.99
N ASP A 407 12.15 -10.22 -21.96
CA ASP A 407 10.82 -10.67 -22.33
C ASP A 407 9.77 -10.38 -21.25
N THR A 408 8.51 -10.73 -21.50
CA THR A 408 7.40 -10.48 -20.57
C THR A 408 7.50 -11.33 -19.31
N TRP A 409 7.28 -10.69 -18.16
CA TRP A 409 7.30 -11.32 -16.84
C TRP A 409 5.89 -11.61 -16.31
N TYR A 410 5.74 -12.76 -15.64
CA TYR A 410 4.51 -13.23 -15.03
C TYR A 410 4.74 -13.59 -13.56
N GLU A 411 3.86 -13.12 -12.68
CA GLU A 411 3.89 -13.49 -11.26
C GLU A 411 3.37 -14.90 -11.06
N LEU A 412 3.99 -15.67 -10.17
CA LEU A 412 3.41 -16.92 -9.68
C LEU A 412 2.48 -16.61 -8.51
N LYS A 413 1.19 -16.94 -8.65
CA LYS A 413 0.23 -16.79 -7.54
C LYS A 413 0.63 -17.67 -6.36
N GLY A 414 0.41 -17.15 -5.15
CA GLY A 414 0.54 -17.90 -3.90
C GLY A 414 -0.78 -17.97 -3.13
N SER A 415 -0.73 -18.53 -1.93
CA SER A 415 -1.91 -18.71 -1.07
C SER A 415 -2.65 -17.41 -0.73
N GLU A 416 -1.98 -16.27 -0.82
CA GLU A 416 -2.54 -14.96 -0.46
C GLU A 416 -3.06 -14.17 -1.66
N THR A 417 -2.81 -14.63 -2.88
CA THR A 417 -3.24 -13.92 -4.10
C THR A 417 -4.74 -13.66 -4.11
N GLY A 418 -5.13 -12.39 -4.25
CA GLY A 418 -6.53 -11.94 -4.25
C GLY A 418 -7.20 -11.83 -2.88
N LYS A 419 -6.48 -12.09 -1.78
CA LYS A 419 -7.02 -11.91 -0.43
C LYS A 419 -6.95 -10.44 0.03
N PRO A 420 -7.85 -10.01 0.94
CA PRO A 420 -7.75 -8.68 1.57
C PRO A 420 -6.42 -8.49 2.29
N GLY A 421 -5.85 -7.29 2.18
CA GLY A 421 -4.56 -6.93 2.80
C GLY A 421 -3.34 -7.23 1.92
N ILE A 422 -3.56 -7.82 0.73
CA ILE A 422 -2.54 -8.04 -0.28
C ILE A 422 -2.75 -7.02 -1.40
N THR A 423 -1.70 -6.28 -1.75
CA THR A 423 -1.75 -5.29 -2.82
C THR A 423 -0.93 -5.79 -4.00
N GLN A 424 -1.64 -6.24 -5.04
CA GLN A 424 -1.02 -6.52 -6.33
C GLN A 424 -0.68 -5.21 -7.04
N ARG A 425 0.37 -5.21 -7.87
CA ARG A 425 0.84 -4.02 -8.58
C ARG A 425 1.15 -2.84 -7.64
N TYR A 426 1.63 -3.18 -6.45
CA TYR A 426 2.17 -2.21 -5.52
C TYR A 426 3.46 -1.64 -6.06
N ALA A 427 3.68 -0.35 -5.88
CA ALA A 427 4.90 0.33 -6.26
C ALA A 427 5.34 1.25 -5.13
N LEU A 428 6.64 1.28 -4.86
CA LEU A 428 7.20 2.04 -3.77
C LEU A 428 8.41 2.85 -4.27
N LYS A 429 8.34 4.18 -4.12
CA LYS A 429 9.47 5.09 -4.31
C LYS A 429 10.32 5.11 -3.05
N TYR A 430 11.60 4.83 -3.19
CA TYR A 430 12.58 5.02 -2.12
C TYR A 430 13.42 6.26 -2.41
N TYR A 431 13.30 7.27 -1.59
CA TYR A 431 14.04 8.53 -1.74
C TYR A 431 15.43 8.42 -1.12
N ARG A 432 16.43 8.91 -1.85
CA ARG A 432 17.80 8.94 -1.37
C ARG A 432 17.92 9.93 -0.21
N PRO A 433 18.37 9.50 0.98
CA PRO A 433 18.57 10.39 2.10
C PRO A 433 19.70 11.38 1.81
N THR A 434 19.66 12.56 2.43
CA THR A 434 20.66 13.63 2.25
C THR A 434 22.02 13.29 2.83
N ALA A 435 22.07 12.36 3.79
CA ALA A 435 23.30 11.81 4.36
C ALA A 435 23.19 10.30 4.56
N ASP A 436 24.35 9.62 4.55
CA ASP A 436 24.42 8.23 4.94
C ASP A 436 23.93 8.03 6.38
N LYS A 437 23.40 6.85 6.70
CA LYS A 437 22.88 6.51 8.03
C LYS A 437 21.69 7.36 8.50
N GLN A 438 20.89 7.87 7.59
CA GLN A 438 19.55 8.40 7.86
C GLN A 438 18.48 7.37 7.53
N ASP A 439 17.30 7.54 8.11
CA ASP A 439 16.11 6.78 7.72
C ASP A 439 15.76 7.06 6.27
N VAL A 440 15.23 6.06 5.58
CA VAL A 440 14.90 6.19 4.15
C VAL A 440 13.42 6.45 3.99
N LEU A 441 13.08 7.62 3.45
CA LEU A 441 11.71 7.95 3.07
C LEU A 441 11.24 7.05 1.95
N SER A 442 10.04 6.54 2.06
CA SER A 442 9.33 5.83 1.00
C SER A 442 7.91 6.37 0.82
N ILE A 443 7.44 6.39 -0.42
CA ILE A 443 6.07 6.78 -0.78
C ILE A 443 5.54 5.73 -1.75
N ASP A 444 4.40 5.14 -1.41
CA ASP A 444 3.76 4.14 -2.28
C ASP A 444 2.90 4.79 -3.38
N ASN A 445 2.40 3.97 -4.27
CA ASN A 445 1.59 4.43 -5.40
C ASN A 445 0.17 4.90 -5.02
N ASP A 446 -0.25 4.69 -3.79
CA ASP A 446 -1.48 5.24 -3.20
C ASP A 446 -1.22 6.55 -2.43
N GLY A 447 0.06 6.98 -2.35
CA GLY A 447 0.48 8.21 -1.68
C GLY A 447 0.71 8.04 -0.17
N ASN A 448 0.73 6.81 0.35
CA ASN A 448 1.09 6.55 1.73
C ASN A 448 2.59 6.72 1.91
N LEU A 449 2.94 7.41 2.99
CA LEU A 449 4.31 7.74 3.32
C LEU A 449 4.76 6.90 4.52
N ASP A 450 5.99 6.38 4.44
CA ASP A 450 6.65 5.74 5.56
C ASP A 450 8.15 6.05 5.58
N PHE A 451 8.79 5.81 6.72
CA PHE A 451 10.23 5.89 6.88
C PHE A 451 10.77 4.53 7.30
N LEU A 452 11.55 3.93 6.43
CA LEU A 452 12.32 2.75 6.78
C LEU A 452 13.37 3.17 7.82
N LYS A 453 13.08 2.84 9.08
CA LYS A 453 13.92 3.19 10.23
C LYS A 453 15.11 2.26 10.33
N ARG A 454 16.27 2.84 10.60
CA ARG A 454 17.47 2.05 10.83
C ARG A 454 17.40 1.28 12.15
N ASN A 455 17.75 0.01 12.09
CA ASN A 455 17.83 -0.85 13.28
C ASN A 455 19.02 -0.44 14.16
N ALA A 456 18.75 -0.23 15.45
CA ALA A 456 19.77 0.15 16.42
C ALA A 456 20.82 -0.95 16.68
N TYR A 457 20.49 -2.21 16.36
CA TYR A 457 21.41 -3.34 16.54
C TYR A 457 22.46 -3.48 15.42
N HIS A 458 22.21 -2.82 14.27
CA HIS A 458 23.09 -2.84 13.10
C HIS A 458 23.35 -1.43 12.56
N PRO A 459 24.06 -0.58 13.33
CA PRO A 459 24.27 0.84 12.99
C PRO A 459 25.43 1.07 12.01
N GLU A 460 26.10 0.03 11.52
CA GLU A 460 27.40 0.11 10.83
C GLU A 460 27.31 0.83 9.49
N SER A 461 26.21 0.60 8.73
CA SER A 461 26.05 1.18 7.40
C SER A 461 24.71 1.90 7.23
N GLY A 462 24.64 2.76 6.22
CA GLY A 462 23.38 3.30 5.72
C GLY A 462 22.56 2.22 5.03
N TYR A 463 21.23 2.42 4.97
CA TYR A 463 20.30 1.45 4.37
C TYR A 463 20.07 1.68 2.88
N TYR A 464 20.29 2.90 2.38
CA TYR A 464 20.14 3.19 0.94
C TYR A 464 21.34 2.61 0.15
N PRO A 465 21.12 1.85 -0.94
CA PRO A 465 22.21 1.25 -1.70
C PRO A 465 23.18 2.30 -2.23
N TRP A 466 24.48 2.19 -1.95
CA TRP A 466 25.48 3.22 -2.28
C TRP A 466 25.66 3.47 -3.77
N PHE A 467 25.34 2.48 -4.61
CA PHE A 467 25.45 2.64 -6.06
C PHE A 467 24.27 3.38 -6.69
N MET A 468 23.13 3.53 -5.97
CA MET A 468 21.99 4.32 -6.44
C MET A 468 22.26 5.80 -6.23
N LYS A 469 22.37 6.55 -7.34
CA LYS A 469 22.76 7.98 -7.32
C LYS A 469 21.63 8.93 -7.64
N GLU A 470 20.54 8.45 -8.23
CA GLU A 470 19.33 9.22 -8.52
C GLU A 470 18.64 9.68 -7.22
N GLU A 471 17.76 10.66 -7.34
CA GLU A 471 16.97 11.19 -6.22
C GLU A 471 16.11 10.12 -5.56
N TYR A 472 15.55 9.24 -6.36
CA TYR A 472 14.79 8.07 -5.91
C TYR A 472 14.91 6.92 -6.91
N TYR A 473 14.46 5.76 -6.52
CA TYR A 473 14.13 4.67 -7.42
C TYR A 473 12.85 3.98 -6.98
N ILE A 474 12.18 3.34 -7.93
CA ILE A 474 10.89 2.69 -7.74
C ILE A 474 11.08 1.20 -7.89
N LEU A 475 10.55 0.45 -6.95
CA LEU A 475 10.38 -1.00 -7.03
C LEU A 475 8.90 -1.33 -7.15
N THR A 476 8.61 -2.43 -7.85
CA THR A 476 7.25 -2.85 -8.17
C THR A 476 7.06 -4.34 -7.94
N GLY A 477 5.83 -4.74 -7.64
CA GLY A 477 5.50 -6.15 -7.42
C GLY A 477 4.22 -6.31 -6.59
N THR A 478 4.07 -7.46 -5.96
CA THR A 478 2.99 -7.70 -4.98
C THR A 478 3.50 -7.44 -3.57
N CYS A 479 2.76 -6.62 -2.81
CA CYS A 479 3.00 -6.40 -1.40
C CYS A 479 2.13 -7.37 -0.59
N LEU A 480 2.78 -8.24 0.16
CA LEU A 480 2.16 -9.16 1.10
C LEU A 480 1.97 -8.44 2.43
N GLY A 481 0.82 -8.61 3.06
CA GLY A 481 0.57 -8.03 4.37
C GLY A 481 1.56 -8.56 5.42
N ASN A 482 2.05 -7.68 6.28
CA ASN A 482 2.89 -8.08 7.40
C ASN A 482 2.07 -8.87 8.42
N GLN A 483 2.62 -9.96 8.92
CA GLN A 483 2.02 -10.79 9.96
C GLN A 483 2.88 -10.75 11.22
N PHE A 484 2.82 -9.62 11.92
CA PHE A 484 3.62 -9.42 13.14
C PHE A 484 3.15 -10.29 14.32
N LYS A 485 4.12 -10.81 15.04
CA LYS A 485 3.91 -11.41 16.36
C LYS A 485 4.67 -10.63 17.42
N THR A 486 3.94 -10.05 18.34
CA THR A 486 4.52 -9.37 19.50
C THR A 486 5.04 -10.35 20.55
N ALA A 487 6.38 -10.46 20.69
CA ALA A 487 7.06 -11.00 21.86
C ALA A 487 8.47 -10.39 21.96
N GLY A 488 8.56 -9.03 21.92
CA GLY A 488 9.82 -8.30 22.13
C GLY A 488 10.64 -8.06 20.86
N ILE A 489 10.51 -8.91 19.84
CA ILE A 489 11.06 -8.72 18.49
C ILE A 489 9.90 -8.92 17.51
N GLU A 490 9.72 -7.97 16.60
CA GLU A 490 8.73 -8.09 15.53
C GLU A 490 9.27 -9.06 14.49
N THR A 491 8.47 -10.07 14.15
CA THR A 491 8.81 -11.08 13.14
C THR A 491 7.58 -11.42 12.33
N ASN A 492 7.77 -11.84 11.09
CA ASN A 492 6.67 -12.27 10.23
C ASN A 492 6.46 -13.79 10.32
N TRP A 493 5.20 -14.22 10.18
CA TRP A 493 4.85 -15.61 9.98
C TRP A 493 4.90 -15.96 8.50
N GLY A 494 5.17 -17.22 8.20
CA GLY A 494 5.03 -17.73 6.84
C GLY A 494 3.58 -17.87 6.42
N PHE A 495 3.37 -17.97 5.12
CA PHE A 495 2.09 -18.24 4.46
C PHE A 495 1.96 -19.74 4.09
N ASP A 496 0.78 -20.17 3.61
CA ASP A 496 0.53 -21.58 3.37
C ASP A 496 1.40 -22.15 2.23
N TRP A 497 1.49 -21.44 1.06
CA TRP A 497 2.27 -21.90 -0.10
C TRP A 497 2.55 -20.76 -1.10
N GLY A 498 3.52 -20.97 -1.98
CA GLY A 498 3.78 -20.10 -3.14
C GLY A 498 4.70 -18.91 -2.87
N TYR A 499 5.42 -18.90 -1.77
CA TYR A 499 6.37 -17.84 -1.39
C TYR A 499 7.72 -18.45 -0.99
N VAL A 500 8.80 -17.76 -1.34
CA VAL A 500 10.16 -18.09 -0.91
C VAL A 500 10.37 -17.66 0.54
N ASP A 501 11.34 -18.22 1.22
CA ASP A 501 11.67 -17.95 2.63
C ASP A 501 10.48 -18.13 3.56
N ASN A 502 9.77 -19.22 3.32
CA ASN A 502 8.52 -19.57 3.98
C ASN A 502 8.74 -20.75 4.96
N VAL A 503 7.69 -21.15 5.66
CA VAL A 503 7.70 -22.22 6.68
C VAL A 503 8.23 -23.56 6.15
N ASN A 504 7.94 -23.86 4.89
CA ASN A 504 8.33 -25.10 4.22
C ASN A 504 9.44 -24.79 3.21
N ASP A 505 10.67 -24.83 3.66
CA ASP A 505 11.84 -24.60 2.83
C ASP A 505 12.55 -25.95 2.54
N PRO A 506 12.94 -26.30 1.31
CA PRO A 506 12.74 -25.55 0.07
C PRO A 506 11.26 -25.43 -0.34
N THR A 507 10.90 -24.30 -0.96
CA THR A 507 9.56 -24.08 -1.48
C THR A 507 9.50 -24.53 -2.93
N GLY A 508 8.59 -25.46 -3.23
CA GLY A 508 8.30 -25.91 -4.58
C GLY A 508 7.36 -24.97 -5.33
N PHE A 509 7.67 -24.64 -6.56
CA PHE A 509 6.89 -23.76 -7.42
C PHE A 509 6.39 -24.46 -8.67
N ARG A 510 5.19 -24.09 -9.11
CA ARG A 510 4.55 -24.62 -10.31
C ARG A 510 4.35 -23.52 -11.35
N ILE A 511 4.79 -23.77 -12.56
CA ILE A 511 4.71 -22.83 -13.69
C ILE A 511 3.23 -22.56 -14.06
N GLU A 512 2.34 -23.53 -13.88
CA GLU A 512 0.89 -23.37 -14.09
C GLU A 512 0.26 -22.26 -13.22
N ASN A 513 0.93 -21.84 -12.14
CA ASN A 513 0.51 -20.75 -11.27
C ASN A 513 0.84 -19.35 -11.83
N ALA A 514 1.48 -19.25 -13.00
CA ALA A 514 1.77 -17.98 -13.64
C ALA A 514 0.49 -17.23 -14.04
N ILE A 515 0.42 -15.95 -13.67
CA ILE A 515 -0.73 -15.08 -13.94
C ILE A 515 -0.35 -13.83 -14.72
N GLN A 516 -1.30 -13.35 -15.51
CA GLN A 516 -1.26 -12.05 -16.18
C GLN A 516 -1.46 -10.90 -15.16
N GLN A 517 -1.29 -9.66 -15.59
CA GLN A 517 -1.44 -8.47 -14.76
C GLN A 517 -2.86 -8.30 -14.16
N ASP A 518 -3.88 -8.89 -14.76
CA ASP A 518 -5.28 -8.90 -14.28
C ASP A 518 -5.63 -10.13 -13.43
N GLY A 519 -4.65 -11.00 -13.15
CA GLY A 519 -4.82 -12.23 -12.39
C GLY A 519 -5.31 -13.43 -13.21
N SER A 520 -5.58 -13.28 -14.51
CA SER A 520 -5.91 -14.40 -15.39
C SER A 520 -4.69 -15.32 -15.63
N PRO A 521 -4.88 -16.61 -15.91
CA PRO A 521 -3.77 -17.54 -16.15
C PRO A 521 -2.92 -17.16 -17.36
N ALA A 522 -1.58 -17.18 -17.22
CA ALA A 522 -0.66 -16.96 -18.33
C ALA A 522 -0.49 -18.19 -19.24
N ASN A 523 -0.73 -19.40 -18.70
CA ASN A 523 -0.65 -20.69 -19.41
C ASN A 523 0.71 -20.90 -20.10
N LEU A 524 1.81 -20.67 -19.36
CA LEU A 524 3.17 -20.92 -19.81
C LEU A 524 3.45 -22.43 -19.85
N LYS A 525 4.27 -22.86 -20.80
CA LYS A 525 4.69 -24.27 -20.91
C LYS A 525 6.06 -24.54 -20.32
N TYR A 526 6.86 -23.53 -20.17
CA TYR A 526 8.22 -23.58 -19.61
C TYR A 526 8.63 -22.20 -19.17
N ILE A 527 9.76 -22.11 -18.48
CA ILE A 527 10.40 -20.86 -18.11
C ILE A 527 11.91 -20.95 -18.38
N ASP A 528 12.54 -19.81 -18.57
CA ASP A 528 13.99 -19.68 -18.71
C ASP A 528 14.60 -18.82 -17.62
N PHE A 529 13.80 -17.93 -17.01
CA PHE A 529 14.23 -16.97 -16.02
C PHE A 529 13.29 -16.93 -14.82
N VAL A 530 13.87 -16.68 -13.65
CA VAL A 530 13.17 -16.51 -12.39
C VAL A 530 13.61 -15.21 -11.74
N LYS A 531 12.65 -14.40 -11.27
CA LYS A 531 12.86 -13.26 -10.40
C LYS A 531 12.24 -13.54 -9.05
N VAL A 532 12.95 -13.20 -7.97
CA VAL A 532 12.41 -13.21 -6.62
C VAL A 532 12.55 -11.82 -6.03
N HIS A 533 11.47 -11.28 -5.46
CA HIS A 533 11.53 -10.04 -4.71
C HIS A 533 10.98 -10.21 -3.30
N THR A 534 11.49 -9.43 -2.35
CA THR A 534 10.94 -9.40 -0.98
C THR A 534 9.50 -8.92 -1.01
N GLY A 535 8.58 -9.71 -0.45
CA GLY A 535 7.14 -9.49 -0.53
C GLY A 535 6.57 -8.69 0.65
N GLN A 536 7.29 -8.60 1.77
CA GLN A 536 6.82 -7.95 3.00
C GLN A 536 7.57 -6.65 3.28
N MET A 537 6.87 -5.69 3.89
CA MET A 537 7.49 -4.45 4.39
C MET A 537 8.32 -4.81 5.62
N GLY A 538 9.63 -4.77 5.53
CA GLY A 538 10.60 -5.23 6.52
C GLY A 538 10.57 -4.49 7.84
#